data_47543b0689fc1c53dcd025e7a320ddd8
#
_entry.id   47543b0689fc1c53dcd025e7a320ddd8
#
_cell.length_a   1.000
_cell.length_b   1.000
_cell.length_c   1.000
_cell.angle_alpha   90.00
_cell.angle_beta   90.00
_cell.angle_gamma   90.00
#
_symmetry.space_group_name_H-M   'P 1'
#
loop_
_entity.id
_entity.type
_entity.pdbx_description
1 polymer ?
#
loop_
_entity_poly.entity_id
_entity_poly.type
_entity_poly.pdbx_seq_one_letter_code
_entity_poly.pdbx_strand_id
1 'polypeptide(L)'
;DAVHAVVQRRAQEIESAVIAESARWGDTGRGGGEPRTRDEHWRAEVDRILNEYIPRRSDIVLAQLFRQGLVPDFSPAACERRADDWHLSAERGQIFVTLDGSDPRAIGGKPSEKARVVSMHIPVKEGKKLRARVYFQGEWSVLTECSP
;
A
#
# COMPACT_ATOMS: atom_id res chain seq x y z
N ASP A 1 5.28 5.34 7.20
CA ASP A 1 4.81 4.00 6.83
C ASP A 1 5.25 3.00 7.90
N ALA A 2 4.30 2.19 8.41
CA ALA A 2 4.56 1.24 9.49
C ALA A 2 5.61 0.17 9.10
N VAL A 3 5.60 -0.27 7.84
CA VAL A 3 6.57 -1.28 7.34
C VAL A 3 7.97 -0.71 7.32
N HIS A 4 8.13 0.53 6.85
CA HIS A 4 9.41 1.23 6.84
C HIS A 4 10.01 1.32 8.27
N ALA A 5 9.20 1.76 9.25
CA ALA A 5 9.63 1.87 10.64
C ALA A 5 10.05 0.50 11.25
N VAL A 6 9.35 -0.58 10.91
CA VAL A 6 9.71 -1.94 11.36
C VAL A 6 11.06 -2.37 10.77
N VAL A 7 11.26 -2.20 9.47
CA VAL A 7 12.52 -2.60 8.81
C VAL A 7 13.69 -1.77 9.36
N GLN A 8 13.52 -0.46 9.51
CA GLN A 8 14.55 0.41 10.06
C GLN A 8 14.95 0.01 11.47
N ARG A 9 13.97 -0.25 12.35
CA ARG A 9 14.23 -0.72 13.72
C ARG A 9 14.98 -2.06 13.72
N ARG A 10 14.56 -3.03 12.91
CA ARG A 10 15.23 -4.33 12.82
C ARG A 10 16.64 -4.23 12.28
N ALA A 11 16.88 -3.37 11.29
CA ALA A 11 18.23 -3.10 10.82
C ALA A 11 19.11 -2.55 11.95
N GLN A 12 18.63 -1.57 12.73
CA GLN A 12 19.36 -1.02 13.87
C GLN A 12 19.67 -2.06 14.94
N GLU A 13 18.71 -2.96 15.25
CA GLU A 13 18.90 -4.02 16.25
C GLU A 13 20.04 -4.99 15.91
N ILE A 14 20.27 -5.28 14.63
CA ILE A 14 21.28 -6.25 14.20
C ILE A 14 22.56 -5.64 13.65
N GLU A 15 22.63 -4.33 13.49
CA GLU A 15 23.74 -3.63 12.83
C GLU A 15 25.13 -3.97 13.44
N SER A 16 25.20 -4.06 14.76
CA SER A 16 26.46 -4.43 15.44
C SER A 16 26.85 -5.90 15.21
N ALA A 17 25.87 -6.80 15.12
CA ALA A 17 26.13 -8.21 14.83
C ALA A 17 26.63 -8.42 13.40
N VAL A 18 26.19 -7.61 12.44
CA VAL A 18 26.64 -7.67 11.04
C VAL A 18 28.14 -7.40 10.92
N ILE A 19 28.75 -6.63 11.83
CA ILE A 19 30.23 -6.45 11.85
C ILE A 19 30.94 -7.79 12.06
N ALA A 20 30.51 -8.57 13.06
CA ALA A 20 31.08 -9.88 13.34
C ALA A 20 30.82 -10.87 12.21
N GLU A 21 29.62 -10.87 11.63
CA GLU A 21 29.28 -11.69 10.47
C GLU A 21 30.11 -11.32 9.23
N SER A 22 30.30 -10.03 8.96
CA SER A 22 31.15 -9.56 7.86
C SER A 22 32.60 -9.97 8.05
N ALA A 23 33.13 -9.88 9.26
CA ALA A 23 34.50 -10.31 9.56
C ALA A 23 34.69 -11.83 9.44
N ARG A 24 33.66 -12.63 9.73
CA ARG A 24 33.73 -14.08 9.71
C ARG A 24 33.44 -14.69 8.33
N TRP A 25 32.51 -14.13 7.59
CA TRP A 25 31.95 -14.73 6.39
C TRP A 25 32.01 -13.82 5.15
N GLY A 26 32.45 -12.58 5.30
CA GLY A 26 32.40 -11.57 4.24
C GLY A 26 33.21 -11.96 2.99
N ASP A 27 34.28 -12.75 3.17
CA ASP A 27 35.15 -13.24 2.09
C ASP A 27 34.70 -14.57 1.45
N THR A 28 33.69 -15.24 2.04
CA THR A 28 33.23 -16.55 1.55
C THR A 28 32.18 -16.46 0.43
N GLY A 29 31.99 -15.31 -0.17
CA GLY A 29 31.04 -15.09 -1.27
C GLY A 29 31.26 -16.06 -2.43
N ARG A 30 30.17 -16.68 -2.92
CA ARG A 30 30.19 -17.58 -4.09
C ARG A 30 30.79 -16.85 -5.30
N GLY A 31 31.99 -17.23 -5.74
CA GLY A 31 32.59 -16.76 -6.97
C GLY A 31 33.81 -15.84 -6.83
N GLY A 32 34.43 -15.72 -5.65
CA GLY A 32 35.69 -14.97 -5.48
C GLY A 32 35.52 -13.46 -5.66
N GLY A 33 34.37 -12.90 -5.27
CA GLY A 33 34.11 -11.47 -5.26
C GLY A 33 34.76 -10.76 -4.08
N GLU A 34 34.71 -9.42 -4.07
CA GLU A 34 35.16 -8.62 -2.96
C GLU A 34 34.44 -8.95 -1.66
N PRO A 35 35.13 -8.85 -0.50
CA PRO A 35 34.51 -9.13 0.80
C PRO A 35 33.27 -8.28 1.04
N ARG A 36 32.22 -8.91 1.51
CA ARG A 36 30.98 -8.18 1.84
C ARG A 36 31.07 -7.59 3.23
N THR A 37 30.95 -6.27 3.30
CA THR A 37 31.07 -5.50 4.53
C THR A 37 29.71 -4.92 4.98
N ARG A 38 29.63 -4.57 6.27
CA ARG A 38 28.49 -3.83 6.80
C ARG A 38 28.34 -2.48 6.11
N ASP A 39 29.42 -1.72 5.99
CA ASP A 39 29.33 -0.33 5.57
C ASP A 39 29.07 -0.16 4.08
N GLU A 40 29.69 -0.97 3.24
CA GLU A 40 29.56 -0.84 1.78
C GLU A 40 28.39 -1.64 1.20
N HIS A 41 28.07 -2.80 1.79
CA HIS A 41 27.11 -3.70 1.20
C HIS A 41 25.80 -3.78 1.99
N TRP A 42 25.89 -4.04 3.30
CA TRP A 42 24.68 -4.24 4.11
C TRP A 42 23.88 -2.93 4.28
N ARG A 43 24.54 -1.81 4.60
CA ARG A 43 23.87 -0.51 4.72
C ARG A 43 23.27 -0.06 3.39
N ALA A 44 24.01 -0.20 2.30
CA ALA A 44 23.50 0.12 0.97
C ALA A 44 22.25 -0.71 0.63
N GLU A 45 22.21 -2.00 1.00
CA GLU A 45 21.03 -2.83 0.77
C GLU A 45 19.85 -2.46 1.68
N VAL A 46 20.10 -2.10 2.94
CA VAL A 46 19.06 -1.57 3.84
C VAL A 46 18.47 -0.28 3.27
N ASP A 47 19.30 0.63 2.80
CA ASP A 47 18.86 1.88 2.18
C ASP A 47 18.06 1.64 0.91
N ARG A 48 18.48 0.70 0.07
CA ARG A 48 17.73 0.29 -1.13
C ARG A 48 16.36 -0.29 -0.77
N ILE A 49 16.29 -1.14 0.26
CA ILE A 49 15.01 -1.71 0.73
C ILE A 49 14.08 -0.60 1.21
N LEU A 50 14.58 0.33 2.02
CA LEU A 50 13.77 1.39 2.60
C LEU A 50 13.30 2.41 1.55
N ASN A 51 14.17 2.81 0.63
CA ASN A 51 13.91 3.93 -0.27
C ASN A 51 13.41 3.51 -1.66
N GLU A 52 13.65 2.26 -2.09
CA GLU A 52 13.26 1.80 -3.42
C GLU A 52 12.27 0.64 -3.39
N TYR A 53 12.55 -0.39 -2.58
CA TYR A 53 11.73 -1.61 -2.59
C TYR A 53 10.38 -1.43 -1.88
N ILE A 54 10.40 -0.92 -0.63
CA ILE A 54 9.17 -0.75 0.16
C ILE A 54 8.19 0.22 -0.50
N PRO A 55 8.60 1.42 -0.97
CA PRO A 55 7.67 2.36 -1.59
C PRO A 55 6.96 1.80 -2.83
N ARG A 56 7.63 0.92 -3.58
CA ARG A 56 7.11 0.35 -4.84
C ARG A 56 6.38 -0.98 -4.65
N ARG A 57 6.49 -1.59 -3.46
CA ARG A 57 6.04 -2.98 -3.25
C ARG A 57 4.53 -3.16 -3.43
N SER A 58 3.74 -2.23 -2.94
CA SER A 58 2.27 -2.29 -3.06
C SER A 58 1.82 -2.30 -4.52
N ASP A 59 2.39 -1.43 -5.34
CA ASP A 59 2.06 -1.35 -6.77
C ASP A 59 2.49 -2.62 -7.52
N ILE A 60 3.67 -3.15 -7.19
CA ILE A 60 4.16 -4.40 -7.80
C ILE A 60 3.24 -5.56 -7.46
N VAL A 61 2.83 -5.71 -6.19
CA VAL A 61 1.92 -6.78 -5.76
C VAL A 61 0.56 -6.63 -6.42
N LEU A 62 0.02 -5.42 -6.47
CA LEU A 62 -1.26 -5.15 -7.12
C LEU A 62 -1.20 -5.53 -8.61
N ALA A 63 -0.14 -5.13 -9.32
CA ALA A 63 0.07 -5.53 -10.72
C ALA A 63 0.20 -7.05 -10.92
N GLN A 64 0.79 -7.76 -9.95
CA GLN A 64 0.85 -9.21 -9.96
C GLN A 64 -0.54 -9.83 -9.78
N LEU A 65 -1.35 -9.32 -8.85
CA LEU A 65 -2.72 -9.76 -8.62
C LEU A 65 -3.62 -9.51 -9.83
N PHE A 66 -3.50 -8.37 -10.49
CA PHE A 66 -4.18 -8.08 -11.74
C PHE A 66 -3.86 -9.11 -12.83
N ARG A 67 -2.57 -9.41 -13.04
CA ARG A 67 -2.14 -10.41 -14.03
C ARG A 67 -2.66 -11.82 -13.76
N GLN A 68 -2.95 -12.14 -12.51
CA GLN A 68 -3.52 -13.43 -12.10
C GLN A 68 -5.06 -13.43 -12.07
N GLY A 69 -5.71 -12.33 -12.46
CA GLY A 69 -7.18 -12.22 -12.39
C GLY A 69 -7.76 -12.23 -10.98
N LEU A 70 -6.94 -11.93 -9.96
CA LEU A 70 -7.36 -11.91 -8.55
C LEU A 70 -7.89 -10.54 -8.11
N VAL A 71 -7.80 -9.55 -8.98
CA VAL A 71 -8.35 -8.20 -8.79
C VAL A 71 -9.11 -7.83 -10.06
N PRO A 72 -10.30 -7.21 -9.95
CA PRO A 72 -11.10 -6.82 -11.09
C PRO A 72 -10.35 -5.87 -12.04
N ASP A 73 -10.60 -6.03 -13.34
CA ASP A 73 -9.98 -5.23 -14.40
C ASP A 73 -10.76 -3.91 -14.62
N PHE A 74 -10.88 -3.12 -13.55
CA PHE A 74 -11.40 -1.76 -13.64
C PHE A 74 -10.84 -0.88 -12.53
N SER A 75 -10.76 0.42 -12.82
CA SER A 75 -10.18 1.41 -11.93
C SER A 75 -10.99 1.58 -10.64
N PRO A 76 -10.32 1.78 -9.49
CA PRO A 76 -11.01 2.18 -8.26
C PRO A 76 -11.63 3.57 -8.41
N ALA A 77 -12.42 3.98 -7.42
CA ALA A 77 -12.93 5.34 -7.37
C ALA A 77 -11.77 6.34 -7.28
N ALA A 78 -11.76 7.32 -8.15
CA ALA A 78 -10.89 8.48 -7.97
C ALA A 78 -11.50 9.40 -6.91
N CYS A 79 -10.67 9.98 -6.07
CA CYS A 79 -11.08 10.84 -4.97
C CYS A 79 -10.23 12.10 -4.98
N GLU A 80 -10.85 13.25 -5.19
CA GLU A 80 -10.20 14.55 -5.25
C GLU A 80 -10.87 15.51 -4.27
N ARG A 81 -10.09 16.26 -3.50
CA ARG A 81 -10.61 17.29 -2.63
C ARG A 81 -10.73 18.60 -3.40
N ARG A 82 -11.92 19.22 -3.39
CA ARG A 82 -12.17 20.54 -3.98
C ARG A 82 -12.90 21.40 -2.95
N ALA A 83 -12.20 22.42 -2.46
CA ALA A 83 -12.68 23.29 -1.38
C ALA A 83 -13.19 22.45 -0.18
N ASP A 84 -14.48 22.50 0.12
CA ASP A 84 -15.09 21.81 1.25
C ASP A 84 -15.77 20.48 0.88
N ASP A 85 -15.53 19.97 -0.34
CA ASP A 85 -16.16 18.76 -0.85
C ASP A 85 -15.15 17.72 -1.34
N TRP A 86 -15.50 16.44 -1.16
CA TRP A 86 -14.87 15.33 -1.86
C TRP A 86 -15.59 15.08 -3.18
N HIS A 87 -14.84 15.15 -4.26
CA HIS A 87 -15.29 14.75 -5.58
C HIS A 87 -14.86 13.33 -5.86
N LEU A 88 -15.84 12.47 -6.05
CA LEU A 88 -15.63 11.06 -6.37
C LEU A 88 -16.03 10.82 -7.81
N SER A 89 -15.20 10.09 -8.54
CA SER A 89 -15.52 9.64 -9.89
C SER A 89 -15.13 8.20 -10.11
N ALA A 90 -15.84 7.52 -10.98
CA ALA A 90 -15.52 6.18 -11.42
C ALA A 90 -15.77 6.08 -12.91
N GLU A 91 -14.94 5.34 -13.61
CA GLU A 91 -15.07 5.08 -15.04
C GLU A 91 -16.33 4.28 -15.36
N ARG A 92 -16.71 3.38 -14.47
CA ARG A 92 -17.91 2.53 -14.57
C ARG A 92 -18.39 2.09 -13.18
N GLY A 93 -19.61 1.59 -13.11
CA GLY A 93 -20.19 1.03 -11.88
C GLY A 93 -20.74 2.08 -10.91
N GLN A 94 -21.05 1.64 -9.71
CA GLN A 94 -21.59 2.46 -8.63
C GLN A 94 -20.51 2.69 -7.57
N ILE A 95 -20.39 3.92 -7.08
CA ILE A 95 -19.46 4.25 -6.01
C ILE A 95 -20.16 4.08 -4.67
N PHE A 96 -19.63 3.20 -3.84
CA PHE A 96 -20.02 3.02 -2.45
C PHE A 96 -19.02 3.68 -1.53
N VAL A 97 -19.48 4.40 -0.52
CA VAL A 97 -18.63 5.09 0.45
C VAL A 97 -19.04 4.81 1.88
N THR A 98 -18.06 4.91 2.78
CA THR A 98 -18.26 5.03 4.23
C THR A 98 -17.59 6.30 4.73
N LEU A 99 -18.12 6.89 5.80
CA LEU A 99 -17.60 8.14 6.39
C LEU A 99 -16.95 7.92 7.78
N ASP A 100 -16.87 6.67 8.21
CA ASP A 100 -16.30 6.27 9.50
C ASP A 100 -14.96 5.52 9.35
N GLY A 101 -14.46 5.40 8.11
CA GLY A 101 -13.23 4.69 7.81
C GLY A 101 -13.37 3.16 7.76
N SER A 102 -14.59 2.61 7.85
CA SER A 102 -14.83 1.19 7.57
C SER A 102 -14.79 0.91 6.06
N ASP A 103 -14.63 -0.37 5.69
CA ASP A 103 -14.70 -0.77 4.28
C ASP A 103 -16.16 -0.72 3.79
N PRO A 104 -16.47 -0.10 2.63
CA PRO A 104 -17.78 -0.16 2.02
C PRO A 104 -18.26 -1.56 1.67
N ARG A 105 -17.34 -2.52 1.51
CA ARG A 105 -17.62 -3.93 1.27
C ARG A 105 -17.62 -4.69 2.59
N ALA A 106 -18.69 -5.42 2.89
CA ALA A 106 -18.73 -6.36 4.01
C ALA A 106 -18.05 -7.68 3.67
N ILE A 107 -17.73 -8.47 4.68
CA ILE A 107 -17.29 -9.86 4.54
C ILE A 107 -18.40 -10.63 3.78
N GLY A 108 -18.00 -11.42 2.79
CA GLY A 108 -18.94 -12.11 1.89
C GLY A 108 -19.35 -11.30 0.65
N GLY A 109 -18.80 -10.08 0.46
CA GLY A 109 -18.94 -9.33 -0.80
C GLY A 109 -20.19 -8.48 -0.94
N LYS A 110 -21.07 -8.43 0.06
CA LYS A 110 -22.22 -7.51 0.07
C LYS A 110 -21.81 -6.09 0.44
N PRO A 111 -22.59 -5.05 0.06
CA PRO A 111 -22.39 -3.73 0.62
C PRO A 111 -22.50 -3.76 2.15
N SER A 112 -21.64 -3.00 2.82
CA SER A 112 -21.72 -2.81 4.26
C SER A 112 -22.99 -2.04 4.62
N GLU A 113 -23.59 -2.29 5.79
CA GLU A 113 -24.76 -1.54 6.28
C GLU A 113 -24.48 -0.03 6.43
N LYS A 114 -23.21 0.34 6.61
CA LYS A 114 -22.76 1.73 6.71
C LYS A 114 -22.45 2.35 5.35
N ALA A 115 -22.38 1.53 4.30
CA ALA A 115 -22.07 1.99 2.96
C ALA A 115 -23.25 2.75 2.35
N ARG A 116 -22.94 3.82 1.65
CA ARG A 116 -23.91 4.62 0.88
C ARG A 116 -23.46 4.72 -0.56
N VAL A 117 -24.42 4.58 -1.47
CA VAL A 117 -24.18 4.90 -2.89
C VAL A 117 -24.14 6.40 -3.06
N VAL A 118 -23.13 6.88 -3.77
CA VAL A 118 -22.97 8.31 -4.06
C VAL A 118 -22.79 8.54 -5.55
N SER A 119 -23.29 9.68 -6.01
CA SER A 119 -23.19 10.02 -7.44
C SER A 119 -21.92 10.79 -7.76
N MET A 120 -21.52 11.82 -7.01
CA MET A 120 -20.30 12.60 -7.31
C MET A 120 -19.73 13.44 -6.16
N HIS A 121 -20.54 13.94 -5.24
CA HIS A 121 -20.10 14.90 -4.22
C HIS A 121 -20.43 14.44 -2.81
N ILE A 122 -19.48 14.62 -1.89
CA ILE A 122 -19.68 14.40 -0.47
C ILE A 122 -19.09 15.58 0.29
N PRO A 123 -19.90 16.29 1.11
CA PRO A 123 -19.40 17.36 1.97
C PRO A 123 -18.31 16.85 2.90
N VAL A 124 -17.20 17.55 2.93
CA VAL A 124 -16.09 17.25 3.84
C VAL A 124 -16.47 17.69 5.24
N LYS A 125 -16.69 16.74 6.15
CA LYS A 125 -16.75 17.04 7.58
C LYS A 125 -15.39 16.74 8.20
N GLU A 126 -14.84 17.70 8.91
CA GLU A 126 -13.56 17.54 9.61
C GLU A 126 -13.52 16.26 10.44
N GLY A 127 -12.38 15.55 10.42
CA GLY A 127 -12.13 14.35 11.18
C GLY A 127 -12.75 13.05 10.62
N LYS A 128 -13.46 13.09 9.49
CA LYS A 128 -14.02 11.87 8.89
C LYS A 128 -13.05 11.23 7.88
N LYS A 129 -12.84 9.93 8.05
CA LYS A 129 -12.08 9.11 7.10
C LYS A 129 -13.03 8.55 6.06
N LEU A 130 -12.99 9.14 4.86
CA LEU A 130 -13.80 8.67 3.73
C LEU A 130 -13.07 7.51 3.06
N ARG A 131 -13.78 6.40 2.88
CA ARG A 131 -13.33 5.27 2.07
C ARG A 131 -14.34 4.97 0.98
N ALA A 132 -13.86 4.64 -0.20
CA ALA A 132 -14.67 4.40 -1.38
C ALA A 132 -14.28 3.10 -2.08
N ARG A 133 -15.28 2.44 -2.68
CA ARG A 133 -15.10 1.35 -3.65
C ARG A 133 -16.09 1.50 -4.79
N VAL A 134 -15.69 1.05 -5.95
CA VAL A 134 -16.59 0.87 -7.10
C VAL A 134 -17.15 -0.55 -7.08
N TYR A 135 -18.45 -0.68 -7.33
CA TYR A 135 -19.11 -1.97 -7.54
C TYR A 135 -19.62 -2.03 -8.97
N PHE A 136 -19.18 -3.03 -9.73
CA PHE A 136 -19.54 -3.22 -11.12
C PHE A 136 -19.62 -4.72 -11.46
N GLN A 137 -20.72 -5.14 -12.06
CA GLN A 137 -20.96 -6.52 -12.52
C GLN A 137 -20.70 -7.62 -11.48
N GLY A 138 -21.04 -7.38 -10.21
CA GLY A 138 -20.83 -8.35 -9.13
C GLY A 138 -19.47 -8.26 -8.43
N GLU A 139 -18.56 -7.41 -8.90
CA GLU A 139 -17.20 -7.28 -8.40
C GLU A 139 -16.96 -5.92 -7.75
N TRP A 140 -15.99 -5.90 -6.80
CA TRP A 140 -15.58 -4.71 -6.08
C TRP A 140 -14.19 -4.29 -6.49
N SER A 141 -13.99 -3.02 -6.77
CA SER A 141 -12.65 -2.46 -6.97
C SER A 141 -11.78 -2.59 -5.72
N VAL A 142 -10.50 -2.31 -5.86
CA VAL A 142 -9.63 -2.04 -4.70
C VAL A 142 -10.15 -0.84 -3.93
N LEU A 143 -9.80 -0.76 -2.63
CA LEU A 143 -10.24 0.29 -1.72
C LEU A 143 -9.50 1.59 -2.02
N THR A 144 -10.26 2.68 -2.14
CA THR A 144 -9.72 4.05 -2.16
C THR A 144 -9.87 4.67 -0.78
N GLU A 145 -8.78 5.20 -0.24
CA GLU A 145 -8.78 6.02 0.97
C GLU A 145 -8.64 7.49 0.56
N CYS A 146 -9.67 8.27 0.83
CA CYS A 146 -9.63 9.71 0.59
C CYS A 146 -9.05 10.38 1.85
N SER A 147 -7.79 10.81 1.74
CA SER A 147 -7.10 11.55 2.80
C SER A 147 -7.16 13.03 2.52
N PRO A 148 -7.31 13.89 3.56
CA PRO A 148 -7.35 15.34 3.40
C PRO A 148 -6.05 15.91 2.84
#